data_1992abba31ce27ada6ac4775f117eb4d
#
_entry.id   1992abba31ce27ada6ac4775f117eb4d
#
_cell.length_a   1.000
_cell.length_b   1.000
_cell.length_c   1.000
_cell.angle_alpha   90.00
_cell.angle_beta   90.00
_cell.angle_gamma   90.00
#
_symmetry.space_group_name_H-M   'P 1'
#
loop_
_entity.id
_entity.type
_entity.pdbx_description
1 polymer ?
#
loop_
_entity_poly.entity_id
_entity_poly.type
_entity_poly.pdbx_seq_one_letter_code
_entity_poly.pdbx_strand_id
1 'polypeptide(L)'
;ALHNLNMVRIENLFLKNREEVYSCLFKAILEQGNYSHEIDSNIIKTWLELNNLQLRNLITDGQTIGKVMAMNDRFKDKFLFWDRGFILRTCYHNLYEKLDDTITTIIHGDAGVGKSCAIYGLIQVFEQNNRPYLAIGVDNCVPEKSIDTWSKEKLDLPINIVNVINQLFKNDSPGIILDQFDTMRWRAINYGEAFSICKAIIKQVEDINKERKTYPIRVVIVTRTYDLEHNEFMKTINSLENVSTYEVPKLSNEELLTIIGADFYNLNNRTKLLLSRFINLYMATN
;
A
#
# COMPACT_ATOMS: atom_id res chain seq x y z
N ALA A 1 -22.83 -10.02 22.44
CA ALA A 1 -21.69 -10.01 21.50
C ALA A 1 -21.55 -8.65 20.79
N LEU A 2 -22.60 -8.12 20.17
CA LEU A 2 -22.56 -6.84 19.43
C LEU A 2 -22.24 -5.64 20.34
N HIS A 3 -22.81 -5.62 21.54
CA HIS A 3 -22.55 -4.58 22.56
C HIS A 3 -21.06 -4.54 22.95
N ASN A 4 -20.47 -5.69 23.24
CA ASN A 4 -19.04 -5.76 23.60
C ASN A 4 -18.12 -5.32 22.45
N LEU A 5 -18.45 -5.64 21.21
CA LEU A 5 -17.69 -5.22 20.03
C LEU A 5 -17.71 -3.70 19.86
N ASN A 6 -18.86 -3.06 20.07
CA ASN A 6 -18.99 -1.60 20.00
C ASN A 6 -18.25 -0.91 21.16
N MET A 7 -18.25 -1.49 22.34
CA MET A 7 -17.53 -0.95 23.50
C MET A 7 -16.00 -0.96 23.28
N VAL A 8 -15.45 -2.02 22.69
CA VAL A 8 -14.02 -2.09 22.34
C VAL A 8 -13.64 -1.06 21.27
N ARG A 9 -14.52 -0.82 20.29
CA ARG A 9 -14.30 0.21 19.26
C ARG A 9 -14.29 1.62 19.86
N ILE A 10 -15.21 1.91 20.78
CA ILE A 10 -15.28 3.21 21.46
C ILE A 10 -14.06 3.46 22.34
N GLU A 11 -13.59 2.46 23.10
CA GLU A 11 -12.39 2.56 23.94
C GLU A 11 -11.13 2.93 23.15
N ASN A 12 -11.04 2.49 21.91
CA ASN A 12 -9.91 2.80 21.03
C ASN A 12 -9.99 4.20 20.38
N LEU A 13 -11.16 4.83 20.35
CA LEU A 13 -11.38 6.11 19.66
C LEU A 13 -11.31 7.31 20.59
N PHE A 14 -11.55 7.16 21.90
CA PHE A 14 -11.67 8.27 22.83
C PHE A 14 -10.65 8.20 23.98
N LEU A 15 -10.30 9.38 24.52
CA LEU A 15 -9.41 9.50 25.70
C LEU A 15 -10.11 9.20 27.01
N LYS A 16 -11.44 9.26 27.03
CA LYS A 16 -12.26 8.99 28.20
C LYS A 16 -12.65 7.52 28.33
N ASN A 17 -13.12 7.15 29.52
CA ASN A 17 -13.63 5.82 29.83
C ASN A 17 -14.75 5.43 28.85
N ARG A 18 -14.69 4.21 28.33
CA ARG A 18 -15.63 3.65 27.36
C ARG A 18 -17.09 3.76 27.77
N GLU A 19 -17.41 3.56 29.04
CA GLU A 19 -18.79 3.59 29.56
C GLU A 19 -19.36 5.02 29.53
N GLU A 20 -18.56 6.03 29.88
CA GLU A 20 -18.97 7.44 29.77
C GLU A 20 -19.21 7.83 28.33
N VAL A 21 -18.30 7.47 27.41
CA VAL A 21 -18.45 7.79 26.00
C VAL A 21 -19.66 7.09 25.39
N TYR A 22 -19.85 5.81 25.72
CA TYR A 22 -21.00 5.05 25.22
C TYR A 22 -22.32 5.64 25.72
N SER A 23 -22.40 5.95 27.02
CA SER A 23 -23.58 6.58 27.62
C SER A 23 -23.89 7.92 26.95
N CYS A 24 -22.87 8.74 26.74
CA CYS A 24 -23.02 10.02 26.07
C CYS A 24 -23.47 9.88 24.61
N LEU A 25 -22.84 8.99 23.82
CA LEU A 25 -23.22 8.73 22.42
C LEU A 25 -24.62 8.18 22.30
N PHE A 26 -25.00 7.26 23.19
CA PHE A 26 -26.34 6.68 23.21
C PHE A 26 -27.41 7.74 23.52
N LYS A 27 -27.13 8.65 24.48
CA LYS A 27 -28.01 9.75 24.82
C LYS A 27 -28.18 10.72 23.64
N ALA A 28 -27.10 11.07 22.94
CA ALA A 28 -27.15 11.92 21.75
C ALA A 28 -27.99 11.29 20.62
N ILE A 29 -27.84 9.99 20.36
CA ILE A 29 -28.62 9.27 19.35
C ILE A 29 -30.11 9.26 19.71
N LEU A 30 -30.44 9.07 20.99
CA LEU A 30 -31.83 9.11 21.45
C LEU A 30 -32.45 10.51 21.34
N GLU A 31 -31.71 11.55 21.70
CA GLU A 31 -32.14 12.91 21.59
C GLU A 31 -32.36 13.34 20.12
N GLN A 32 -31.45 12.96 19.22
CA GLN A 32 -31.55 13.22 17.77
C GLN A 32 -32.65 12.39 17.10
N GLY A 33 -32.86 11.13 17.54
CA GLY A 33 -33.90 10.25 17.02
C GLY A 33 -35.31 10.81 17.20
N ASN A 34 -35.50 11.71 18.18
CA ASN A 34 -36.75 12.42 18.39
C ASN A 34 -37.01 13.56 17.39
N TYR A 35 -35.99 13.99 16.62
CA TYR A 35 -36.08 15.13 15.70
C TYR A 35 -36.08 14.77 14.21
N SER A 36 -36.07 13.49 13.85
CA SER A 36 -36.11 12.98 12.46
C SER A 36 -35.04 13.57 11.51
N HIS A 37 -33.91 14.05 12.01
CA HIS A 37 -32.83 14.60 11.20
C HIS A 37 -31.73 13.55 10.96
N GLU A 38 -31.17 13.57 9.74
CA GLU A 38 -29.96 12.78 9.46
C GLU A 38 -28.80 13.29 10.33
N ILE A 39 -28.11 12.37 11.00
CA ILE A 39 -26.94 12.69 11.81
C ILE A 39 -25.73 12.76 10.88
N ASP A 40 -25.29 13.98 10.57
CA ASP A 40 -24.07 14.21 9.80
C ASP A 40 -22.81 14.31 10.67
N SER A 41 -21.65 14.36 10.02
CA SER A 41 -20.36 14.45 10.70
C SER A 41 -20.17 15.74 11.52
N ASN A 42 -20.85 16.83 11.16
CA ASN A 42 -20.73 18.13 11.85
C ASN A 42 -21.53 18.11 13.14
N ILE A 43 -22.73 17.52 13.12
CA ILE A 43 -23.55 17.30 14.31
C ILE A 43 -22.77 16.47 15.33
N ILE A 44 -22.14 15.38 14.88
CA ILE A 44 -21.31 14.54 15.76
C ILE A 44 -20.13 15.34 16.34
N LYS A 45 -19.40 16.10 15.52
CA LYS A 45 -18.28 16.93 15.99
C LYS A 45 -18.71 17.95 17.04
N THR A 46 -19.72 18.74 16.74
CA THR A 46 -20.28 19.73 17.67
C THR A 46 -20.69 19.08 18.98
N TRP A 47 -21.33 17.95 18.92
CA TRP A 47 -21.78 17.23 20.10
C TRP A 47 -20.61 16.66 20.92
N LEU A 48 -19.55 16.13 20.27
CA LEU A 48 -18.33 15.70 20.95
C LEU A 48 -17.65 16.87 21.68
N GLU A 49 -17.58 18.03 21.05
CA GLU A 49 -17.01 19.25 21.64
C GLU A 49 -17.80 19.71 22.86
N LEU A 50 -19.13 19.76 22.75
CA LEU A 50 -20.03 20.16 23.85
C LEU A 50 -19.93 19.25 25.08
N ASN A 51 -19.61 17.98 24.89
CA ASN A 51 -19.46 17.00 25.97
C ASN A 51 -18.00 16.80 26.41
N ASN A 52 -17.05 17.62 25.92
CA ASN A 52 -15.62 17.50 26.18
C ASN A 52 -15.07 16.07 25.90
N LEU A 53 -15.61 15.42 24.86
CA LEU A 53 -15.15 14.13 24.38
C LEU A 53 -14.03 14.31 23.37
N GLN A 54 -12.80 14.15 23.80
CA GLN A 54 -11.64 14.20 22.92
C GLN A 54 -11.40 12.85 22.27
N LEU A 55 -11.34 12.84 20.93
CA LEU A 55 -10.86 11.69 20.18
C LEU A 55 -9.39 11.45 20.53
N ARG A 56 -9.02 10.21 20.79
CA ARG A 56 -7.61 9.86 20.83
C ARG A 56 -6.99 10.20 19.49
N ASN A 57 -5.97 11.00 19.53
CA ASN A 57 -5.12 11.20 18.37
C ASN A 57 -4.23 9.96 18.23
N LEU A 58 -4.86 8.80 17.89
CA LEU A 58 -4.25 7.47 17.85
C LEU A 58 -3.03 7.40 16.91
N ILE A 59 -2.75 8.49 16.19
CA ILE A 59 -1.86 8.46 15.06
C ILE A 59 -0.71 9.46 15.13
N THR A 60 -0.82 10.50 15.96
CA THR A 60 0.35 11.37 16.28
C THR A 60 1.27 10.72 17.33
N ASP A 61 0.95 9.52 17.76
CA ASP A 61 1.79 8.74 18.63
C ASP A 61 3.04 8.29 17.85
N GLY A 62 4.21 8.66 18.35
CA GLY A 62 5.49 8.20 17.79
C GLY A 62 5.59 6.68 17.60
N GLN A 63 4.77 5.91 18.31
CA GLN A 63 4.65 4.47 18.13
C GLN A 63 4.09 4.08 16.77
N THR A 64 3.04 4.75 16.27
CA THR A 64 2.44 4.40 14.95
C THR A 64 3.38 4.75 13.81
N ILE A 65 4.06 5.90 13.89
CA ILE A 65 5.12 6.27 12.94
C ILE A 65 6.24 5.22 12.97
N GLY A 66 6.72 4.86 14.16
CA GLY A 66 7.74 3.84 14.34
C GLY A 66 7.35 2.47 13.75
N LYS A 67 6.08 2.07 13.86
CA LYS A 67 5.56 0.84 13.25
C LYS A 67 5.59 0.90 11.72
N VAL A 68 5.13 2.01 11.12
CA VAL A 68 5.17 2.22 9.67
C VAL A 68 6.62 2.17 9.17
N MET A 69 7.54 2.85 9.85
CA MET A 69 8.97 2.81 9.51
C MET A 69 9.55 1.40 9.61
N ALA A 70 9.28 0.69 10.70
CA ALA A 70 9.74 -0.68 10.89
C ALA A 70 9.16 -1.67 9.85
N MET A 71 7.95 -1.43 9.36
CA MET A 71 7.37 -2.21 8.24
C MET A 71 8.12 -1.94 6.94
N ASN A 72 8.42 -0.68 6.64
CA ASN A 72 9.19 -0.30 5.46
C ASN A 72 10.61 -0.86 5.51
N ASP A 73 11.27 -0.83 6.66
CA ASP A 73 12.61 -1.39 6.84
C ASP A 73 12.60 -2.91 6.62
N ARG A 74 11.67 -3.64 7.26
CA ARG A 74 11.49 -5.09 7.03
C ARG A 74 11.17 -5.42 5.56
N PHE A 75 10.46 -4.53 4.87
CA PHE A 75 10.21 -4.72 3.45
C PHE A 75 11.50 -4.56 2.65
N LYS A 76 12.31 -3.55 2.94
CA LYS A 76 13.60 -3.31 2.28
C LYS A 76 14.61 -4.42 2.53
N ASP A 77 14.65 -4.99 3.72
CA ASP A 77 15.57 -6.08 4.10
C ASP A 77 15.39 -7.37 3.26
N LYS A 78 14.24 -7.52 2.59
CA LYS A 78 13.97 -8.67 1.72
C LYS A 78 14.68 -8.62 0.37
N PHE A 79 15.22 -7.47 -0.03
CA PHE A 79 15.88 -7.33 -1.32
C PHE A 79 17.30 -7.87 -1.25
N LEU A 80 17.59 -8.80 -2.16
CA LEU A 80 18.95 -9.25 -2.38
C LEU A 80 19.68 -8.20 -3.20
N PHE A 81 20.77 -7.69 -2.66
CA PHE A 81 21.63 -6.78 -3.37
C PHE A 81 22.76 -7.55 -4.05
N TRP A 82 23.17 -7.05 -5.20
CA TRP A 82 24.39 -7.46 -5.85
C TRP A 82 25.59 -7.00 -5.04
N ASP A 83 26.67 -7.75 -5.04
CA ASP A 83 27.94 -7.33 -4.44
C ASP A 83 28.49 -6.02 -5.04
N ARG A 84 28.06 -5.68 -6.26
CA ARG A 84 28.40 -4.41 -6.95
C ARG A 84 27.45 -3.25 -6.61
N GLY A 85 26.51 -3.46 -5.70
CA GLY A 85 25.54 -2.45 -5.29
C GLY A 85 24.28 -2.42 -6.15
N PHE A 86 23.34 -1.58 -5.73
CA PHE A 86 22.06 -1.41 -6.38
C PHE A 86 22.22 -0.57 -7.67
N ILE A 87 21.62 -1.05 -8.77
CA ILE A 87 21.66 -0.36 -10.06
C ILE A 87 20.43 0.52 -10.18
N LEU A 88 20.65 1.83 -10.16
CA LEU A 88 19.60 2.79 -10.41
C LEU A 88 19.30 2.83 -11.93
N ARG A 89 18.09 2.40 -12.31
CA ARG A 89 17.64 2.40 -13.70
C ARG A 89 16.75 3.61 -13.97
N THR A 90 16.83 4.13 -15.18
CA THR A 90 15.98 5.26 -15.63
C THR A 90 14.50 4.93 -15.51
N CYS A 91 14.12 3.66 -15.69
CA CYS A 91 12.72 3.21 -15.57
C CYS A 91 12.11 3.44 -14.17
N TYR A 92 12.91 3.64 -13.11
CA TYR A 92 12.39 3.91 -11.77
C TYR A 92 11.87 5.35 -11.64
N HIS A 93 12.52 6.31 -12.26
CA HIS A 93 12.03 7.69 -12.34
C HIS A 93 10.78 7.78 -13.22
N ASN A 94 10.76 7.13 -14.37
CA ASN A 94 9.59 7.07 -15.24
C ASN A 94 8.38 6.44 -14.51
N LEU A 95 8.64 5.40 -13.70
CA LEU A 95 7.61 4.79 -12.85
C LEU A 95 7.10 5.78 -11.80
N TYR A 96 8.01 6.51 -11.14
CA TYR A 96 7.64 7.50 -10.13
C TYR A 96 6.76 8.61 -10.71
N GLU A 97 7.12 9.16 -11.88
CA GLU A 97 6.33 10.16 -12.58
C GLU A 97 4.94 9.62 -12.93
N LYS A 98 4.87 8.37 -13.43
CA LYS A 98 3.61 7.74 -13.79
C LYS A 98 2.65 7.53 -12.62
N LEU A 99 3.13 7.46 -11.39
CA LEU A 99 2.25 7.36 -10.23
C LEU A 99 1.35 8.59 -10.05
N ASP A 100 1.72 9.73 -10.61
CA ASP A 100 0.93 10.95 -10.48
C ASP A 100 -0.21 11.05 -11.50
N ASP A 101 -0.22 10.19 -12.53
CA ASP A 101 -1.26 10.15 -13.55
C ASP A 101 -2.57 9.54 -13.04
N THR A 102 -2.50 8.54 -12.14
CA THR A 102 -3.67 7.78 -11.67
C THR A 102 -3.60 7.48 -10.17
N ILE A 103 -4.73 7.15 -9.56
CA ILE A 103 -4.80 6.78 -8.14
C ILE A 103 -4.09 5.45 -7.88
N THR A 104 -4.29 4.48 -8.77
CA THR A 104 -3.71 3.14 -8.63
C THR A 104 -2.85 2.81 -9.84
N THR A 105 -1.62 2.35 -9.61
CA THR A 105 -0.72 1.86 -10.65
C THR A 105 -0.42 0.38 -10.44
N ILE A 106 -0.71 -0.45 -11.45
CA ILE A 106 -0.35 -1.87 -11.44
C ILE A 106 1.01 -2.01 -12.14
N ILE A 107 2.02 -2.39 -11.37
CA ILE A 107 3.35 -2.72 -11.90
C ILE A 107 3.36 -4.20 -12.24
N HIS A 108 3.65 -4.52 -13.49
CA HIS A 108 3.69 -5.90 -13.92
C HIS A 108 4.94 -6.23 -14.75
N GLY A 109 5.16 -7.49 -14.99
CA GLY A 109 6.28 -7.99 -15.79
C GLY A 109 6.46 -9.50 -15.60
N ASP A 110 7.20 -10.11 -16.51
CA ASP A 110 7.52 -11.53 -16.47
C ASP A 110 8.25 -11.96 -15.19
N ALA A 111 8.28 -13.26 -14.93
CA ALA A 111 9.11 -13.80 -13.87
C ALA A 111 10.60 -13.48 -14.12
N GLY A 112 11.29 -12.98 -13.08
CA GLY A 112 12.72 -12.67 -13.15
C GLY A 112 13.09 -11.39 -13.89
N VAL A 113 12.14 -10.56 -14.36
CA VAL A 113 12.43 -9.29 -15.05
C VAL A 113 12.96 -8.19 -14.12
N GLY A 114 12.82 -8.37 -12.80
CA GLY A 114 13.30 -7.41 -11.81
C GLY A 114 12.21 -6.51 -11.22
N LYS A 115 10.95 -6.97 -11.13
CA LYS A 115 9.85 -6.21 -10.48
C LYS A 115 10.19 -5.76 -9.07
N SER A 116 10.74 -6.67 -8.25
CA SER A 116 11.17 -6.34 -6.88
C SER A 116 12.26 -5.28 -6.85
N CYS A 117 13.21 -5.36 -7.80
CA CYS A 117 14.23 -4.30 -7.95
C CYS A 117 13.60 -2.97 -8.39
N ALA A 118 12.58 -3.00 -9.25
CA ALA A 118 11.85 -1.79 -9.66
C ALA A 118 11.13 -1.14 -8.47
N ILE A 119 10.52 -1.94 -7.59
CA ILE A 119 9.90 -1.44 -6.36
C ILE A 119 10.94 -0.86 -5.41
N TYR A 120 12.07 -1.53 -5.23
CA TYR A 120 13.13 -0.98 -4.40
C TYR A 120 13.67 0.34 -4.98
N GLY A 121 13.88 0.40 -6.30
CA GLY A 121 14.26 1.64 -6.97
C GLY A 121 13.22 2.76 -6.82
N LEU A 122 11.93 2.42 -6.92
CA LEU A 122 10.85 3.36 -6.65
C LEU A 122 10.89 3.89 -5.21
N ILE A 123 11.14 3.01 -4.24
CA ILE A 123 11.29 3.38 -2.83
C ILE A 123 12.46 4.36 -2.65
N GLN A 124 13.61 4.10 -3.30
CA GLN A 124 14.74 5.04 -3.28
C GLN A 124 14.36 6.42 -3.83
N VAL A 125 13.57 6.46 -4.91
CA VAL A 125 13.08 7.72 -5.47
C VAL A 125 12.09 8.41 -4.52
N PHE A 126 11.23 7.66 -3.82
CA PHE A 126 10.35 8.21 -2.78
C PHE A 126 11.16 8.85 -1.64
N GLU A 127 12.18 8.16 -1.13
CA GLU A 127 13.06 8.64 -0.07
C GLU A 127 13.84 9.89 -0.49
N GLN A 128 14.39 9.91 -1.71
CA GLN A 128 15.08 11.08 -2.27
C GLN A 128 14.17 12.31 -2.39
N ASN A 129 12.89 12.12 -2.68
CA ASN A 129 11.90 13.19 -2.81
C ASN A 129 11.14 13.45 -1.49
N ASN A 130 11.55 12.86 -0.37
CA ASN A 130 10.85 12.94 0.91
C ASN A 130 9.36 12.58 0.82
N ARG A 131 8.98 11.71 -0.13
CA ARG A 131 7.62 11.25 -0.31
C ARG A 131 7.33 10.07 0.60
N PRO A 132 6.36 10.17 1.53
CA PRO A 132 6.05 9.08 2.45
C PRO A 132 5.49 7.86 1.71
N TYR A 133 5.73 6.68 2.26
CA TYR A 133 5.17 5.44 1.75
C TYR A 133 4.95 4.40 2.85
N LEU A 134 4.17 3.39 2.53
CA LEU A 134 4.05 2.15 3.28
C LEU A 134 4.10 0.98 2.31
N ALA A 135 5.09 0.10 2.46
CA ALA A 135 5.30 -1.04 1.60
C ALA A 135 5.03 -2.36 2.35
N ILE A 136 4.21 -3.23 1.73
CA ILE A 136 3.78 -4.50 2.30
C ILE A 136 3.97 -5.61 1.26
N GLY A 137 4.70 -6.66 1.65
CA GLY A 137 4.72 -7.92 0.91
C GLY A 137 3.51 -8.77 1.31
N VAL A 138 2.52 -8.84 0.44
CA VAL A 138 1.27 -9.57 0.73
C VAL A 138 1.48 -11.10 0.73
N ASP A 139 2.62 -11.58 0.28
CA ASP A 139 3.05 -12.98 0.41
C ASP A 139 3.25 -13.42 1.86
N ASN A 140 3.76 -12.54 2.72
CA ASN A 140 4.02 -12.81 4.13
C ASN A 140 2.96 -12.22 5.05
N CYS A 141 2.15 -11.32 4.55
CA CYS A 141 1.09 -10.65 5.29
C CYS A 141 -0.21 -10.66 4.48
N VAL A 142 -0.74 -11.87 4.26
CA VAL A 142 -1.97 -12.06 3.46
C VAL A 142 -3.15 -11.32 4.11
N PRO A 143 -3.89 -10.50 3.33
CA PRO A 143 -5.12 -9.88 3.82
C PRO A 143 -6.19 -10.93 4.16
N GLU A 144 -6.79 -10.82 5.32
CA GLU A 144 -7.82 -11.73 5.83
C GLU A 144 -8.92 -10.98 6.58
N LYS A 145 -10.15 -11.50 6.55
CA LYS A 145 -11.34 -11.01 7.25
C LYS A 145 -11.81 -9.63 6.75
N SER A 146 -11.15 -8.54 7.15
CA SER A 146 -11.47 -7.17 6.74
C SER A 146 -10.22 -6.28 6.78
N ILE A 147 -10.27 -5.08 6.15
CA ILE A 147 -9.17 -4.11 6.22
C ILE A 147 -8.82 -3.79 7.68
N ASP A 148 -9.83 -3.54 8.53
CA ASP A 148 -9.62 -3.18 9.93
C ASP A 148 -8.97 -4.32 10.71
N THR A 149 -9.48 -5.55 10.54
CA THR A 149 -8.96 -6.74 11.22
C THR A 149 -7.54 -7.05 10.75
N TRP A 150 -7.31 -7.06 9.44
CA TRP A 150 -5.98 -7.27 8.86
C TRP A 150 -4.97 -6.23 9.35
N SER A 151 -5.33 -4.94 9.32
CA SER A 151 -4.46 -3.86 9.79
C SER A 151 -4.11 -4.02 11.26
N LYS A 152 -5.07 -4.42 12.10
CA LYS A 152 -4.86 -4.59 13.53
C LYS A 152 -4.11 -5.87 13.89
N GLU A 153 -4.54 -7.03 13.35
CA GLU A 153 -4.03 -8.34 13.75
C GLU A 153 -2.70 -8.71 13.06
N LYS A 154 -2.52 -8.28 11.80
CA LYS A 154 -1.35 -8.66 11.00
C LYS A 154 -0.33 -7.53 10.84
N LEU A 155 -0.77 -6.27 10.77
CA LEU A 155 0.11 -5.12 10.62
C LEU A 155 0.39 -4.40 11.95
N ASP A 156 -0.28 -4.79 13.04
CA ASP A 156 -0.17 -4.17 14.37
C ASP A 156 -0.44 -2.65 14.33
N LEU A 157 -1.36 -2.22 13.48
CA LEU A 157 -1.77 -0.82 13.35
C LEU A 157 -3.01 -0.53 14.22
N PRO A 158 -3.14 0.68 14.79
CA PRO A 158 -4.26 1.02 15.67
C PRO A 158 -5.60 1.11 14.95
N ILE A 159 -5.59 1.48 13.68
CA ILE A 159 -6.75 1.56 12.77
C ILE A 159 -6.37 0.99 11.40
N ASN A 160 -7.31 1.00 10.45
CA ASN A 160 -6.98 0.47 9.12
C ASN A 160 -5.88 1.28 8.41
N ILE A 161 -5.13 0.58 7.57
CA ILE A 161 -3.95 1.07 6.87
C ILE A 161 -4.19 2.39 6.11
N VAL A 162 -5.33 2.53 5.42
CA VAL A 162 -5.63 3.72 4.62
C VAL A 162 -5.84 4.93 5.52
N ASN A 163 -6.54 4.75 6.65
CA ASN A 163 -6.75 5.81 7.63
C ASN A 163 -5.45 6.18 8.36
N VAL A 164 -4.57 5.20 8.66
CA VAL A 164 -3.24 5.50 9.21
C VAL A 164 -2.47 6.40 8.26
N ILE A 165 -2.34 6.02 6.99
CA ILE A 165 -1.62 6.80 5.98
C ILE A 165 -2.25 8.18 5.78
N ASN A 166 -3.60 8.26 5.72
CA ASN A 166 -4.32 9.51 5.58
C ASN A 166 -4.04 10.49 6.72
N GLN A 167 -3.96 10.00 7.94
CA GLN A 167 -3.81 10.86 9.11
C GLN A 167 -2.35 11.23 9.38
N LEU A 168 -1.40 10.31 9.17
CA LEU A 168 0.03 10.58 9.34
C LEU A 168 0.57 11.59 8.31
N PHE A 169 0.09 11.52 7.07
CA PHE A 169 0.65 12.24 5.93
C PHE A 169 -0.37 13.15 5.26
N LYS A 170 -1.05 13.99 6.05
CA LYS A 170 -2.12 14.89 5.56
C LYS A 170 -1.67 15.86 4.49
N ASN A 171 -0.44 16.34 4.60
CA ASN A 171 0.14 17.37 3.73
C ASN A 171 1.12 16.81 2.70
N ASP A 172 1.13 15.49 2.51
CA ASP A 172 1.99 14.78 1.57
C ASP A 172 1.16 13.90 0.64
N SER A 173 1.75 13.46 -0.46
CA SER A 173 1.15 12.50 -1.39
C SER A 173 1.73 11.09 -1.18
N PRO A 174 1.29 10.36 -0.15
CA PRO A 174 1.91 9.10 0.23
C PRO A 174 1.57 7.95 -0.72
N GLY A 175 2.46 6.95 -0.75
CA GLY A 175 2.26 5.69 -1.47
C GLY A 175 1.89 4.52 -0.56
N ILE A 176 0.94 3.68 -0.97
CA ILE A 176 0.69 2.35 -0.40
C ILE A 176 1.13 1.32 -1.44
N ILE A 177 2.17 0.54 -1.13
CA ILE A 177 2.75 -0.45 -2.04
C ILE A 177 2.38 -1.85 -1.56
N LEU A 178 1.69 -2.61 -2.42
CA LEU A 178 1.30 -4.00 -2.20
C LEU A 178 2.08 -4.88 -3.19
N ASP A 179 3.18 -5.48 -2.70
CA ASP A 179 4.06 -6.30 -3.51
C ASP A 179 3.70 -7.79 -3.45
N GLN A 180 4.06 -8.54 -4.50
CA GLN A 180 3.83 -9.97 -4.66
C GLN A 180 2.35 -10.38 -4.64
N PHE A 181 1.52 -9.60 -5.29
CA PHE A 181 0.08 -9.82 -5.36
C PHE A 181 -0.30 -11.16 -6.01
N ASP A 182 0.51 -11.63 -6.94
CA ASP A 182 0.37 -12.93 -7.59
C ASP A 182 0.49 -14.12 -6.62
N THR A 183 1.20 -13.96 -5.51
CA THR A 183 1.39 -15.05 -4.53
C THR A 183 0.16 -15.29 -3.66
N MET A 184 -0.74 -14.31 -3.52
CA MET A 184 -1.96 -14.47 -2.73
C MET A 184 -2.81 -15.66 -3.20
N ARG A 185 -2.81 -15.96 -4.50
CA ARG A 185 -3.52 -17.11 -5.07
C ARG A 185 -3.11 -18.45 -4.44
N TRP A 186 -1.86 -18.56 -3.98
CA TRP A 186 -1.30 -19.77 -3.41
C TRP A 186 -1.23 -19.77 -1.89
N ARG A 187 -1.25 -18.61 -1.27
CA ARG A 187 -1.04 -18.45 0.17
C ARG A 187 -2.31 -18.08 0.94
N ALA A 188 -3.26 -17.41 0.32
CA ALA A 188 -4.51 -17.07 0.97
C ALA A 188 -5.38 -18.33 1.17
N ILE A 189 -5.88 -18.53 2.38
CA ILE A 189 -6.87 -19.57 2.68
C ILE A 189 -8.15 -19.32 1.87
N ASN A 190 -8.53 -18.04 1.78
CA ASN A 190 -9.63 -17.56 0.95
C ASN A 190 -9.12 -16.42 0.02
N TYR A 191 -8.75 -16.79 -1.19
CA TYR A 191 -8.21 -15.84 -2.17
C TYR A 191 -9.22 -14.72 -2.53
N GLY A 192 -10.50 -15.07 -2.67
CA GLY A 192 -11.54 -14.08 -2.97
C GLY A 192 -11.71 -13.04 -1.86
N GLU A 193 -11.55 -13.44 -0.60
CA GLU A 193 -11.58 -12.53 0.54
C GLU A 193 -10.37 -11.59 0.54
N ALA A 194 -9.15 -12.13 0.39
CA ALA A 194 -7.93 -11.34 0.33
C ALA A 194 -7.98 -10.31 -0.80
N PHE A 195 -8.47 -10.71 -1.97
CA PHE A 195 -8.68 -9.82 -3.09
C PHE A 195 -9.71 -8.72 -2.79
N SER A 196 -10.84 -9.08 -2.16
CA SER A 196 -11.89 -8.13 -1.78
C SER A 196 -11.37 -7.06 -0.83
N ILE A 197 -10.46 -7.41 0.08
CA ILE A 197 -9.80 -6.47 0.98
C ILE A 197 -8.92 -5.49 0.20
N CYS A 198 -8.12 -5.99 -0.76
CA CYS A 198 -7.29 -5.12 -1.60
C CYS A 198 -8.15 -4.17 -2.46
N LYS A 199 -9.24 -4.65 -3.03
CA LYS A 199 -10.22 -3.81 -3.74
C LYS A 199 -10.85 -2.76 -2.83
N ALA A 200 -11.16 -3.13 -1.59
CA ALA A 200 -11.69 -2.19 -0.61
C ALA A 200 -10.66 -1.11 -0.20
N ILE A 201 -9.35 -1.44 -0.16
CA ILE A 201 -8.27 -0.45 0.03
C ILE A 201 -8.29 0.57 -1.11
N ILE A 202 -8.32 0.13 -2.37
CA ILE A 202 -8.37 1.01 -3.54
C ILE A 202 -9.58 1.94 -3.45
N LYS A 203 -10.77 1.38 -3.21
CA LYS A 203 -12.00 2.16 -3.10
C LYS A 203 -11.95 3.18 -1.96
N GLN A 204 -11.45 2.80 -0.79
CA GLN A 204 -11.30 3.71 0.34
C GLN A 204 -10.31 4.85 0.04
N VAL A 205 -9.22 4.55 -0.67
CA VAL A 205 -8.26 5.57 -1.14
C VAL A 205 -8.94 6.51 -2.13
N GLU A 206 -9.72 6.01 -3.08
CA GLU A 206 -10.49 6.84 -4.02
C GLU A 206 -11.45 7.77 -3.28
N ASP A 207 -12.18 7.27 -2.28
CA ASP A 207 -13.12 8.07 -1.50
C ASP A 207 -12.41 9.16 -0.69
N ILE A 208 -11.29 8.85 -0.05
CA ILE A 208 -10.49 9.83 0.69
C ILE A 208 -9.89 10.88 -0.26
N ASN A 209 -9.45 10.49 -1.44
CA ASN A 209 -8.86 11.39 -2.41
C ASN A 209 -9.85 12.42 -3.00
N LYS A 210 -11.17 12.19 -2.90
CA LYS A 210 -12.18 13.22 -3.24
C LYS A 210 -12.00 14.48 -2.39
N GLU A 211 -11.56 14.34 -1.15
CA GLU A 211 -11.26 15.44 -0.23
C GLU A 211 -9.79 15.90 -0.33
N ARG A 212 -8.86 15.01 -0.66
CA ARG A 212 -7.40 15.24 -0.75
C ARG A 212 -6.93 15.64 -2.15
N LYS A 213 -7.49 16.70 -2.72
CA LYS A 213 -7.19 17.09 -4.12
C LYS A 213 -5.72 17.44 -4.38
N THR A 214 -5.06 18.07 -3.41
CA THR A 214 -3.66 18.55 -3.57
C THR A 214 -2.63 17.46 -3.28
N TYR A 215 -2.90 16.58 -2.31
CA TYR A 215 -1.98 15.56 -1.82
C TYR A 215 -2.63 14.17 -1.83
N PRO A 216 -2.95 13.61 -3.00
CA PRO A 216 -3.66 12.34 -3.09
C PRO A 216 -2.78 11.17 -2.61
N ILE A 217 -3.42 10.19 -1.99
CA ILE A 217 -2.80 8.90 -1.69
C ILE A 217 -2.71 8.10 -2.98
N ARG A 218 -1.58 7.43 -3.21
CA ARG A 218 -1.37 6.56 -4.37
C ARG A 218 -1.29 5.09 -3.93
N VAL A 219 -1.82 4.20 -4.75
CA VAL A 219 -1.75 2.75 -4.53
C VAL A 219 -0.89 2.12 -5.62
N VAL A 220 0.05 1.30 -5.23
CA VAL A 220 0.91 0.54 -6.14
C VAL A 220 0.66 -0.95 -5.89
N ILE A 221 0.30 -1.68 -6.92
CA ILE A 221 0.11 -3.13 -6.89
C ILE A 221 1.15 -3.78 -7.79
N VAL A 222 1.84 -4.79 -7.28
CA VAL A 222 2.87 -5.50 -8.05
C VAL A 222 2.44 -6.93 -8.32
N THR A 223 2.41 -7.31 -9.59
CA THR A 223 1.96 -8.64 -10.02
C THR A 223 2.75 -9.15 -11.22
N ARG A 224 2.48 -10.37 -11.68
CA ARG A 224 3.03 -10.90 -12.94
C ARG A 224 2.14 -10.50 -14.11
N THR A 225 2.73 -10.32 -15.29
CA THR A 225 1.98 -10.09 -16.54
C THR A 225 0.95 -11.18 -16.75
N TYR A 226 1.33 -12.45 -16.55
CA TYR A 226 0.41 -13.57 -16.68
C TYR A 226 -0.84 -13.43 -15.78
N ASP A 227 -0.67 -13.02 -14.51
CA ASP A 227 -1.80 -12.86 -13.60
C ASP A 227 -2.65 -11.64 -13.96
N LEU A 228 -2.04 -10.55 -14.46
CA LEU A 228 -2.78 -9.39 -14.95
C LEU A 228 -3.69 -9.75 -16.15
N GLU A 229 -3.22 -10.61 -17.04
CA GLU A 229 -3.92 -10.99 -18.28
C GLU A 229 -4.95 -12.11 -18.07
N HIS A 230 -4.72 -13.04 -17.14
CA HIS A 230 -5.48 -14.29 -17.03
C HIS A 230 -6.28 -14.42 -15.73
N ASN A 231 -5.97 -13.60 -14.71
CA ASN A 231 -6.68 -13.65 -13.45
C ASN A 231 -7.88 -12.69 -13.46
N GLU A 232 -9.09 -13.22 -13.29
CA GLU A 232 -10.33 -12.45 -13.36
C GLU A 232 -10.38 -11.32 -12.30
N PHE A 233 -9.78 -11.53 -11.15
CA PHE A 233 -9.72 -10.50 -10.12
C PHE A 233 -8.79 -9.35 -10.53
N MET A 234 -7.62 -9.66 -11.11
CA MET A 234 -6.69 -8.63 -11.60
C MET A 234 -7.30 -7.85 -12.77
N LYS A 235 -8.02 -8.52 -13.68
CA LYS A 235 -8.79 -7.87 -14.75
C LYS A 235 -9.83 -6.91 -14.17
N THR A 236 -10.50 -7.30 -13.08
CA THR A 236 -11.48 -6.44 -12.40
C THR A 236 -10.83 -5.16 -11.85
N ILE A 237 -9.65 -5.25 -11.20
CA ILE A 237 -8.93 -4.06 -10.77
C ILE A 237 -8.49 -3.23 -11.98
N ASN A 238 -7.91 -3.86 -12.99
CA ASN A 238 -7.40 -3.16 -14.17
C ASN A 238 -8.50 -2.45 -14.99
N SER A 239 -9.75 -2.85 -14.84
CA SER A 239 -10.90 -2.20 -15.50
C SER A 239 -11.44 -0.97 -14.77
N LEU A 240 -10.93 -0.60 -13.60
CA LEU A 240 -11.35 0.59 -12.87
C LEU A 240 -10.81 1.86 -13.55
N GLU A 241 -11.58 2.95 -13.51
CA GLU A 241 -11.26 4.21 -14.21
C GLU A 241 -9.91 4.84 -13.80
N ASN A 242 -9.56 4.76 -12.52
CA ASN A 242 -8.38 5.41 -11.96
C ASN A 242 -7.19 4.47 -11.81
N VAL A 243 -7.09 3.47 -12.70
CA VAL A 243 -6.03 2.47 -12.69
C VAL A 243 -5.21 2.57 -13.97
N SER A 244 -3.89 2.60 -13.82
CA SER A 244 -2.94 2.48 -14.94
C SER A 244 -2.03 1.27 -14.76
N THR A 245 -1.39 0.84 -15.83
CA THR A 245 -0.42 -0.24 -15.80
C THR A 245 0.97 0.28 -16.16
N TYR A 246 1.98 -0.33 -15.56
CA TYR A 246 3.38 -0.09 -15.88
C TYR A 246 4.10 -1.43 -16.03
N GLU A 247 4.56 -1.72 -17.24
CA GLU A 247 5.37 -2.91 -17.50
C GLU A 247 6.84 -2.64 -17.16
N VAL A 248 7.43 -3.47 -16.30
CA VAL A 248 8.86 -3.37 -15.99
C VAL A 248 9.66 -3.85 -17.19
N PRO A 249 10.45 -2.96 -17.83
CA PRO A 249 11.21 -3.33 -19.01
C PRO A 249 12.36 -4.28 -18.65
N LYS A 250 12.71 -5.15 -19.58
CA LYS A 250 13.96 -5.92 -19.50
C LYS A 250 15.15 -4.96 -19.48
N LEU A 251 16.31 -5.45 -19.03
CA LEU A 251 17.55 -4.67 -19.08
C LEU A 251 17.90 -4.33 -20.53
N SER A 252 18.22 -3.08 -20.77
CA SER A 252 18.73 -2.60 -22.06
C SER A 252 20.18 -3.08 -22.30
N ASN A 253 20.64 -2.98 -23.54
CA ASN A 253 22.04 -3.29 -23.83
C ASN A 253 23.01 -2.34 -23.11
N GLU A 254 22.62 -1.09 -22.88
CA GLU A 254 23.40 -0.10 -22.15
C GLU A 254 23.51 -0.46 -20.66
N GLU A 255 22.39 -0.86 -20.08
CA GLU A 255 22.35 -1.34 -18.69
C GLU A 255 23.19 -2.64 -18.54
N LEU A 256 23.09 -3.58 -19.49
CA LEU A 256 23.90 -4.78 -19.51
C LEU A 256 25.40 -4.45 -19.65
N LEU A 257 25.76 -3.51 -20.54
CA LEU A 257 27.15 -3.07 -20.68
C LEU A 257 27.69 -2.47 -19.38
N THR A 258 26.88 -1.65 -18.72
CA THR A 258 27.27 -1.03 -17.43
C THR A 258 27.55 -2.08 -16.36
N ILE A 259 26.78 -3.18 -16.33
CA ILE A 259 26.87 -4.22 -15.32
C ILE A 259 28.03 -5.20 -15.63
N ILE A 260 28.09 -5.68 -16.86
CA ILE A 260 29.03 -6.75 -17.29
C ILE A 260 30.39 -6.15 -17.69
N GLY A 261 30.41 -4.88 -18.10
CA GLY A 261 31.62 -4.21 -18.57
C GLY A 261 32.06 -4.71 -19.94
N ALA A 262 33.39 -4.79 -20.15
CA ALA A 262 33.98 -5.16 -21.45
C ALA A 262 33.53 -6.54 -21.96
N ASP A 263 33.20 -7.48 -21.09
CA ASP A 263 32.74 -8.82 -21.47
C ASP A 263 31.44 -8.81 -22.27
N PHE A 264 30.65 -7.71 -22.18
CA PHE A 264 29.44 -7.54 -22.97
C PHE A 264 29.68 -7.65 -24.49
N TYR A 265 30.81 -7.18 -24.99
CA TYR A 265 31.14 -7.21 -26.42
C TYR A 265 31.43 -8.63 -26.93
N ASN A 266 31.82 -9.53 -26.06
CA ASN A 266 32.09 -10.93 -26.37
C ASN A 266 30.81 -11.80 -26.40
N LEU A 267 29.67 -11.26 -25.93
CA LEU A 267 28.40 -11.97 -25.86
C LEU A 267 27.69 -11.98 -27.21
N ASN A 268 27.18 -13.15 -27.61
CA ASN A 268 26.27 -13.24 -28.76
C ASN A 268 24.86 -12.69 -28.41
N ASN A 269 24.07 -12.41 -29.42
CA ASN A 269 22.71 -11.83 -29.25
C ASN A 269 21.79 -12.68 -28.39
N ARG A 270 21.88 -14.01 -28.48
CA ARG A 270 21.05 -14.94 -27.69
C ARG A 270 21.41 -14.84 -26.20
N THR A 271 22.68 -14.78 -25.87
CA THR A 271 23.16 -14.60 -24.49
C THR A 271 22.76 -13.22 -23.95
N LYS A 272 22.89 -12.15 -24.75
CA LYS A 272 22.41 -10.81 -24.36
C LYS A 272 20.91 -10.82 -24.04
N LEU A 273 20.09 -11.47 -24.86
CA LEU A 273 18.66 -11.62 -24.64
C LEU A 273 18.33 -12.41 -23.34
N LEU A 274 19.09 -13.46 -23.05
CA LEU A 274 18.92 -14.21 -21.79
C LEU A 274 19.28 -13.37 -20.57
N LEU A 275 20.41 -12.66 -20.63
CA LEU A 275 20.90 -11.80 -19.54
C LEU A 275 20.07 -10.52 -19.36
N SER A 276 19.26 -10.13 -20.33
CA SER A 276 18.34 -9.00 -20.17
C SER A 276 17.26 -9.23 -19.11
N ARG A 277 17.05 -10.49 -18.68
CA ARG A 277 16.26 -10.80 -17.48
C ARG A 277 17.15 -10.70 -16.25
N PHE A 278 16.75 -9.91 -15.29
CA PHE A 278 17.52 -9.60 -14.08
C PHE A 278 18.00 -10.85 -13.32
N ILE A 279 17.13 -11.85 -13.18
CA ILE A 279 17.48 -13.10 -12.48
C ILE A 279 18.60 -13.88 -13.18
N ASN A 280 18.60 -13.93 -14.52
CA ASN A 280 19.63 -14.63 -15.27
C ASN A 280 20.97 -13.91 -15.16
N LEU A 281 20.95 -12.58 -15.19
CA LEU A 281 22.14 -11.78 -15.01
C LEU A 281 22.72 -11.97 -13.59
N TYR A 282 21.86 -11.93 -12.56
CA TYR A 282 22.28 -12.19 -11.18
C TYR A 282 22.95 -13.56 -11.03
N MET A 283 22.35 -14.62 -11.60
CA MET A 283 22.95 -15.97 -11.54
C MET A 283 24.23 -16.12 -12.35
N ALA A 284 24.45 -15.31 -13.37
CA ALA A 284 25.66 -15.36 -14.18
C ALA A 284 26.84 -14.58 -13.59
N THR A 285 26.59 -13.66 -12.66
CA THR A 285 27.60 -12.78 -12.08
C THR A 285 27.94 -13.08 -10.63
N ASN A 286 27.21 -13.98 -9.99
CA ASN A 286 27.45 -14.55 -8.67
C ASN A 286 27.62 -16.07 -8.76
#